data_348732843d898e1417ad448d7808c688
#
_entry.id   348732843d898e1417ad448d7808c688
#
_cell.length_a   1.000
_cell.length_b   1.000
_cell.length_c   1.000
_cell.angle_alpha   90.00
_cell.angle_beta   90.00
_cell.angle_gamma   90.00
#
_symmetry.space_group_name_H-M   'P 1'
#
loop_
_entity.id
_entity.type
_entity.pdbx_description
1 polymer ?
#
loop_
_entity_poly.entity_id
_entity_poly.type
_entity_poly.pdbx_seq_one_letter_code
_entity_poly.pdbx_strand_id
1 'polypeptide(L)'
;MEPAGFNCSRIIEREGERYKYMANDKQIFLMKRPLQWSHLTSGLPIPRVFQELTYDILGKKLKAQDSAEVRVMFGGEVFSVKIYNINFNRGKFDHTEILQFKYDNNRPLLNKLQDVFSKEYRYCLEAREARQEGDTSRIDISKHFNTNLIVYGTSEPDLFIWEPEFESLSKELEAEIKQMTEEEFETVIVRTDPHATIKEKQKFVKIRQLDASIGDSLKRVYGYCCQMTGEHIGEQYGINAVEAHHIRPFTESLDNDTSNIMILSPNYHRIVHKANPHFNRKTLSFEFSNGLIEKVKLNRHL
;
A
#
# COMPACT_ATOMS: atom_id res chain seq x y z
N MET A 1 -22.42 -26.27 -7.91
CA MET A 1 -22.79 -24.96 -8.47
C MET A 1 -21.71 -23.99 -8.02
N GLU A 2 -20.78 -23.66 -8.91
CA GLU A 2 -19.77 -22.65 -8.66
C GLU A 2 -20.40 -21.26 -8.77
N PRO A 3 -20.07 -20.30 -7.88
CA PRO A 3 -20.57 -18.94 -8.02
C PRO A 3 -19.88 -18.26 -9.20
N ALA A 4 -20.68 -17.68 -10.08
CA ALA A 4 -20.25 -16.92 -11.24
C ALA A 4 -19.34 -15.75 -10.82
N GLY A 5 -18.07 -15.82 -11.21
CA GLY A 5 -17.11 -14.76 -11.02
C GLY A 5 -17.49 -13.53 -11.85
N PHE A 6 -17.68 -12.40 -11.20
CA PHE A 6 -17.80 -11.09 -11.87
C PHE A 6 -16.46 -10.73 -12.51
N ASN A 7 -16.39 -10.84 -13.81
CA ASN A 7 -15.26 -10.47 -14.65
C ASN A 7 -15.29 -8.95 -14.84
N CYS A 8 -14.58 -8.19 -14.00
CA CYS A 8 -14.40 -6.74 -14.16
C CYS A 8 -13.10 -6.46 -14.91
N SER A 9 -13.15 -6.56 -16.24
CA SER A 9 -12.04 -6.13 -17.10
C SER A 9 -11.97 -4.61 -17.14
N ARG A 10 -10.86 -4.02 -16.67
CA ARG A 10 -10.56 -2.60 -16.85
C ARG A 10 -10.07 -2.37 -18.27
N ILE A 11 -10.81 -1.59 -19.04
CA ILE A 11 -10.40 -1.08 -20.35
C ILE A 11 -9.84 0.32 -20.12
N ILE A 12 -8.55 0.49 -20.40
CA ILE A 12 -7.96 1.84 -20.57
C ILE A 12 -7.90 2.07 -22.07
N GLU A 13 -8.79 2.94 -22.59
CA GLU A 13 -8.75 3.38 -23.98
C GLU A 13 -7.85 4.60 -24.10
N ARG A 14 -6.79 4.47 -24.86
CA ARG A 14 -6.09 5.56 -25.51
C ARG A 14 -5.76 5.13 -26.94
N GLU A 15 -6.25 5.90 -27.92
CA GLU A 15 -5.87 5.84 -29.34
C GLU A 15 -5.74 4.43 -29.96
N GLY A 16 -6.86 3.67 -30.01
CA GLY A 16 -6.99 2.54 -30.93
C GLY A 16 -6.39 1.20 -30.48
N GLU A 17 -5.67 1.12 -29.38
CA GLU A 17 -5.18 -0.15 -28.82
C GLU A 17 -5.88 -0.50 -27.51
N ARG A 18 -6.65 -1.62 -27.52
CA ARG A 18 -7.33 -2.17 -26.37
C ARG A 18 -6.38 -3.11 -25.62
N TYR A 19 -5.77 -2.65 -24.54
CA TYR A 19 -5.11 -3.53 -23.60
C TYR A 19 -6.15 -4.16 -22.68
N LYS A 20 -6.50 -5.41 -22.96
CA LYS A 20 -7.43 -6.19 -22.16
C LYS A 20 -6.68 -6.76 -20.96
N TYR A 21 -6.74 -6.06 -19.81
CA TYR A 21 -6.31 -6.61 -18.54
C TYR A 21 -7.30 -7.67 -18.10
N MET A 22 -6.85 -8.90 -17.98
CA MET A 22 -7.62 -9.94 -17.29
C MET A 22 -7.51 -9.67 -15.80
N ALA A 23 -8.57 -9.16 -15.18
CA ALA A 23 -8.69 -8.86 -13.76
C ALA A 23 -8.72 -10.13 -12.87
N ASN A 24 -8.04 -11.20 -13.28
CA ASN A 24 -7.95 -12.47 -12.54
C ASN A 24 -6.57 -12.71 -11.91
N ASP A 25 -5.58 -11.84 -12.14
CA ASP A 25 -4.32 -11.97 -11.45
C ASP A 25 -4.42 -11.27 -10.09
N LYS A 26 -4.29 -12.06 -9.04
CA LYS A 26 -4.36 -11.59 -7.66
C LYS A 26 -3.24 -10.57 -7.43
N GLN A 27 -3.57 -9.29 -7.49
CA GLN A 27 -2.65 -8.21 -7.17
C GLN A 27 -2.25 -8.32 -5.70
N ILE A 28 -0.94 -8.32 -5.44
CA ILE A 28 -0.36 -8.39 -4.11
C ILE A 28 0.14 -6.98 -3.78
N PHE A 29 -0.53 -6.29 -2.87
CA PHE A 29 -0.07 -4.96 -2.42
C PHE A 29 1.34 -5.06 -1.82
N LEU A 30 2.24 -4.19 -2.26
CA LEU A 30 3.59 -4.07 -1.69
C LEU A 30 3.77 -2.78 -0.91
N MET A 31 3.29 -1.67 -1.45
CA MET A 31 3.45 -0.39 -0.77
C MET A 31 2.59 0.70 -1.38
N LYS A 32 2.26 1.69 -0.54
CA LYS A 32 1.77 3.01 -0.91
C LYS A 32 2.79 4.03 -0.39
N ARG A 33 3.31 4.86 -1.26
CA ARG A 33 4.35 5.83 -0.92
C ARG A 33 3.96 7.24 -1.33
N PRO A 34 3.97 8.19 -0.39
CA PRO A 34 3.91 9.60 -0.75
C PRO A 34 5.01 9.93 -1.77
N LEU A 35 4.64 10.63 -2.83
CA LEU A 35 5.56 10.94 -3.91
C LEU A 35 6.75 11.78 -3.40
N GLN A 36 7.94 11.49 -3.92
CA GLN A 36 9.18 12.18 -3.57
C GLN A 36 9.99 12.47 -4.82
N TRP A 37 10.90 13.42 -4.75
CA TRP A 37 11.82 13.74 -5.85
C TRP A 37 12.58 12.51 -6.38
N SER A 38 13.11 11.68 -5.48
CA SER A 38 13.83 10.45 -5.85
C SER A 38 12.97 9.47 -6.66
N HIS A 39 11.65 9.43 -6.42
CA HIS A 39 10.74 8.59 -7.17
C HIS A 39 10.55 9.06 -8.62
N LEU A 40 10.80 10.34 -8.90
CA LEU A 40 10.70 10.94 -10.24
C LEU A 40 12.05 10.95 -10.98
N THR A 41 13.16 10.54 -10.33
CA THR A 41 14.50 10.75 -10.90
C THR A 41 15.44 9.55 -10.79
N SER A 42 15.23 8.61 -9.85
CA SER A 42 16.25 7.60 -9.59
C SER A 42 15.73 6.24 -9.14
N GLY A 43 14.83 6.18 -8.16
CA GLY A 43 14.42 4.89 -7.63
C GLY A 43 13.37 4.98 -6.52
N LEU A 44 12.78 3.83 -6.21
CA LEU A 44 11.69 3.68 -5.26
C LEU A 44 12.04 2.60 -4.24
N PRO A 45 12.39 2.97 -2.98
CA PRO A 45 12.72 2.01 -1.93
C PRO A 45 11.49 1.20 -1.51
N ILE A 46 11.69 -0.12 -1.33
CA ILE A 46 10.66 -1.04 -0.82
C ILE A 46 10.75 -1.06 0.71
N PRO A 47 9.65 -0.80 1.44
CA PRO A 47 9.64 -0.86 2.91
C PRO A 47 10.14 -2.21 3.41
N ARG A 48 10.92 -2.21 4.50
CA ARG A 48 11.52 -3.43 5.07
C ARG A 48 10.48 -4.51 5.38
N VAL A 49 9.32 -4.11 5.86
CA VAL A 49 8.21 -5.01 6.18
C VAL A 49 7.75 -5.85 4.98
N PHE A 50 7.90 -5.33 3.76
CA PHE A 50 7.49 -6.02 2.53
C PHE A 50 8.65 -6.65 1.75
N GLN A 51 9.88 -6.63 2.26
CA GLN A 51 11.03 -7.20 1.55
C GLN A 51 10.94 -8.73 1.41
N GLU A 52 10.54 -9.45 2.46
CA GLU A 52 10.33 -10.90 2.36
C GLU A 52 9.20 -11.23 1.36
N LEU A 53 8.09 -10.49 1.40
CA LEU A 53 7.02 -10.64 0.42
C LEU A 53 7.49 -10.33 -1.01
N THR A 54 8.43 -9.38 -1.17
CA THR A 54 9.04 -9.09 -2.47
C THR A 54 9.89 -10.27 -2.96
N TYR A 55 10.64 -10.90 -2.07
CA TYR A 55 11.40 -12.13 -2.42
C TYR A 55 10.49 -13.28 -2.80
N ASP A 56 9.35 -13.44 -2.13
CA ASP A 56 8.35 -14.44 -2.49
C ASP A 56 7.79 -14.20 -3.90
N ILE A 57 7.49 -12.93 -4.26
CA ILE A 57 7.04 -12.55 -5.61
C ILE A 57 8.15 -12.78 -6.64
N LEU A 58 9.40 -12.47 -6.33
CA LEU A 58 10.54 -12.69 -7.21
C LEU A 58 10.90 -14.19 -7.36
N GLY A 59 10.42 -15.05 -6.45
CA GLY A 59 10.81 -16.45 -6.37
C GLY A 59 12.29 -16.68 -6.00
N LYS A 60 12.98 -15.62 -5.54
CA LYS A 60 14.40 -15.67 -5.14
C LYS A 60 14.78 -14.57 -4.17
N LYS A 61 15.72 -14.87 -3.26
CA LYS A 61 16.37 -13.85 -2.41
C LYS A 61 17.57 -13.23 -3.14
N LEU A 62 17.71 -11.91 -2.97
CA LEU A 62 18.86 -11.16 -3.47
C LEU A 62 19.84 -10.94 -2.32
N LYS A 63 21.11 -11.31 -2.51
CA LYS A 63 22.18 -10.94 -1.58
C LYS A 63 22.47 -9.44 -1.65
N ALA A 64 23.17 -8.91 -0.66
CA ALA A 64 23.64 -7.52 -0.69
C ALA A 64 24.40 -7.23 -2.00
N GLN A 65 24.07 -6.13 -2.66
CA GLN A 65 24.59 -5.69 -3.96
C GLN A 65 24.13 -6.52 -5.18
N ASP A 66 23.31 -7.56 -4.99
CA ASP A 66 22.67 -8.26 -6.10
C ASP A 66 21.47 -7.49 -6.67
N SER A 67 21.09 -7.84 -7.88
CA SER A 67 19.91 -7.30 -8.53
C SER A 67 19.13 -8.36 -9.31
N ALA A 68 17.86 -8.07 -9.54
CA ALA A 68 16.98 -8.81 -10.46
C ALA A 68 16.39 -7.85 -11.49
N GLU A 69 16.41 -8.24 -12.75
CA GLU A 69 15.61 -7.58 -13.80
C GLU A 69 14.14 -7.89 -13.56
N VAL A 70 13.30 -6.86 -13.65
CA VAL A 70 11.85 -6.97 -13.50
C VAL A 70 11.14 -6.03 -14.46
N ARG A 71 9.87 -6.32 -14.72
CA ARG A 71 9.00 -5.49 -15.53
C ARG A 71 8.08 -4.66 -14.63
N VAL A 72 7.92 -3.40 -14.95
CA VAL A 72 7.00 -2.48 -14.29
C VAL A 72 5.99 -2.00 -15.31
N MET A 73 4.72 -2.20 -15.02
CA MET A 73 3.64 -1.60 -15.78
C MET A 73 3.21 -0.30 -15.12
N PHE A 74 3.30 0.80 -15.86
CA PHE A 74 2.91 2.14 -15.43
C PHE A 74 2.29 2.94 -16.56
N GLY A 75 1.12 3.51 -16.33
CA GLY A 75 0.43 4.34 -17.34
C GLY A 75 0.11 3.60 -18.63
N GLY A 76 -0.15 2.28 -18.58
CA GLY A 76 -0.48 1.43 -19.72
C GLY A 76 0.73 0.92 -20.52
N GLU A 77 1.95 1.24 -20.10
CA GLU A 77 3.21 0.81 -20.74
C GLU A 77 4.01 -0.08 -19.81
N VAL A 78 4.86 -0.96 -20.37
CA VAL A 78 5.72 -1.88 -19.61
C VAL A 78 7.17 -1.45 -19.77
N PHE A 79 7.88 -1.34 -18.64
CA PHE A 79 9.27 -0.91 -18.58
C PHE A 79 10.12 -1.96 -17.89
N SER A 80 11.34 -2.22 -18.40
CA SER A 80 12.33 -3.06 -17.74
C SER A 80 13.12 -2.24 -16.72
N VAL A 81 13.11 -2.66 -15.45
CA VAL A 81 13.84 -2.00 -14.35
C VAL A 81 14.56 -3.05 -13.51
N LYS A 82 15.37 -2.61 -12.54
CA LYS A 82 16.03 -3.53 -11.60
C LYS A 82 15.47 -3.37 -10.20
N ILE A 83 15.22 -4.48 -9.52
CA ILE A 83 15.20 -4.50 -8.06
C ILE A 83 16.61 -4.76 -7.61
N TYR A 84 17.18 -3.83 -6.84
CA TYR A 84 18.55 -3.87 -6.36
C TYR A 84 18.56 -3.93 -4.83
N ASN A 85 19.38 -4.81 -4.26
CA ASN A 85 19.59 -4.88 -2.81
C ASN A 85 20.76 -3.98 -2.42
N ILE A 86 20.41 -2.77 -1.92
CA ILE A 86 21.40 -1.78 -1.53
C ILE A 86 22.05 -2.20 -0.20
N ASN A 87 23.37 -2.16 -0.15
CA ASN A 87 24.12 -2.32 1.09
C ASN A 87 24.44 -0.95 1.70
N PHE A 88 24.04 -0.75 2.94
CA PHE A 88 24.35 0.46 3.70
C PHE A 88 25.47 0.27 4.70
N ASN A 89 26.23 1.33 4.97
CA ASN A 89 27.22 1.31 6.02
C ASN A 89 26.55 1.23 7.40
N ARG A 90 26.90 0.22 8.19
CA ARG A 90 26.31 -0.12 9.50
C ARG A 90 26.29 1.01 10.53
N GLY A 91 27.12 2.04 10.38
CA GLY A 91 27.19 3.14 11.36
C GLY A 91 26.06 4.19 11.25
N LYS A 92 25.25 4.15 10.20
CA LYS A 92 24.26 5.20 9.90
C LYS A 92 22.80 4.73 10.01
N PHE A 93 22.56 3.43 9.89
CA PHE A 93 21.21 2.85 9.87
C PHE A 93 21.15 1.62 10.78
N ASP A 94 19.96 1.31 11.30
CA ASP A 94 19.66 0.10 12.08
C ASP A 94 19.66 -1.20 11.25
N HIS A 95 19.79 -1.06 9.92
CA HIS A 95 19.83 -2.15 8.95
C HIS A 95 20.95 -1.94 7.93
N THR A 96 21.40 -3.00 7.31
CA THR A 96 22.48 -2.98 6.32
C THR A 96 22.00 -3.07 4.89
N GLU A 97 20.76 -3.49 4.66
CA GLU A 97 20.24 -3.81 3.35
C GLU A 97 18.83 -3.26 3.16
N ILE A 98 18.51 -2.80 1.96
CA ILE A 98 17.16 -2.42 1.54
C ILE A 98 16.97 -2.72 0.06
N LEU A 99 15.82 -3.29 -0.29
CA LEU A 99 15.42 -3.45 -1.68
C LEU A 99 14.91 -2.13 -2.25
N GLN A 100 15.27 -1.86 -3.49
CA GLN A 100 14.85 -0.67 -4.22
C GLN A 100 14.59 -0.99 -5.68
N PHE A 101 13.49 -0.52 -6.24
CA PHE A 101 13.39 -0.38 -7.69
C PHE A 101 14.34 0.72 -8.14
N LYS A 102 15.31 0.36 -8.98
CA LYS A 102 16.33 1.25 -9.52
C LYS A 102 16.11 1.45 -11.01
N TYR A 103 15.92 2.71 -11.42
CA TYR A 103 15.58 3.09 -12.79
C TYR A 103 16.18 4.43 -13.22
N ASP A 104 17.23 4.88 -12.55
CA ASP A 104 17.94 6.13 -12.83
C ASP A 104 18.42 6.24 -14.29
N ASN A 105 18.70 5.11 -14.94
CA ASN A 105 19.12 5.02 -16.34
C ASN A 105 17.96 4.70 -17.30
N ASN A 106 16.74 4.50 -16.82
CA ASN A 106 15.57 4.20 -17.67
C ASN A 106 14.84 5.49 -18.07
N ARG A 107 15.34 6.16 -19.11
CA ARG A 107 14.75 7.41 -19.61
C ARG A 107 13.26 7.31 -19.98
N PRO A 108 12.79 6.25 -20.69
CA PRO A 108 11.36 6.12 -20.98
C PRO A 108 10.47 6.11 -19.73
N LEU A 109 10.83 5.33 -18.70
CA LEU A 109 10.07 5.31 -17.44
C LEU A 109 10.14 6.65 -16.70
N LEU A 110 11.33 7.27 -16.63
CA LEU A 110 11.48 8.58 -15.99
C LEU A 110 10.63 9.65 -16.68
N ASN A 111 10.65 9.71 -18.01
CA ASN A 111 9.82 10.64 -18.75
C ASN A 111 8.33 10.40 -18.50
N LYS A 112 7.90 9.12 -18.47
CA LYS A 112 6.51 8.76 -18.17
C LYS A 112 6.09 9.15 -16.76
N LEU A 113 6.96 8.93 -15.76
CA LEU A 113 6.71 9.36 -14.38
C LEU A 113 6.60 10.90 -14.28
N GLN A 114 7.54 11.62 -14.91
CA GLN A 114 7.56 13.09 -14.92
C GLN A 114 6.37 13.70 -15.67
N ASP A 115 5.86 13.03 -16.70
CA ASP A 115 4.66 13.44 -17.44
C ASP A 115 3.40 13.22 -16.60
N VAL A 116 3.23 12.01 -16.05
CA VAL A 116 2.08 11.65 -15.20
C VAL A 116 2.01 12.54 -13.95
N PHE A 117 3.16 12.82 -13.31
CA PHE A 117 3.29 13.66 -12.12
C PHE A 117 3.83 15.06 -12.46
N SER A 118 3.40 15.65 -13.56
CA SER A 118 3.98 16.88 -14.11
C SER A 118 3.87 18.09 -13.18
N LYS A 119 2.81 18.19 -12.37
CA LYS A 119 2.63 19.29 -11.41
C LYS A 119 3.65 19.18 -10.26
N GLU A 120 3.78 17.98 -9.69
CA GLU A 120 4.70 17.67 -8.61
C GLU A 120 6.16 17.79 -9.07
N TYR A 121 6.44 17.34 -10.28
CA TYR A 121 7.78 17.45 -10.89
C TYR A 121 8.17 18.91 -11.10
N ARG A 122 7.28 19.73 -11.67
CA ARG A 122 7.51 21.18 -11.85
C ARG A 122 7.75 21.87 -10.52
N TYR A 123 6.90 21.62 -9.52
CA TYR A 123 7.10 22.14 -8.17
C TYR A 123 8.51 21.81 -7.61
N CYS A 124 8.96 20.57 -7.80
CA CYS A 124 10.30 20.19 -7.37
C CYS A 124 11.42 20.92 -8.11
N LEU A 125 11.27 21.16 -9.42
CA LEU A 125 12.25 21.93 -10.20
C LEU A 125 12.33 23.37 -9.68
N GLU A 126 11.19 24.05 -9.56
CA GLU A 126 11.11 25.43 -9.03
C GLU A 126 11.69 25.54 -7.62
N ALA A 127 11.35 24.58 -6.74
CA ALA A 127 11.89 24.55 -5.38
C ALA A 127 13.41 24.29 -5.33
N ARG A 128 13.97 23.58 -6.32
CA ARG A 128 15.42 23.36 -6.44
C ARG A 128 16.15 24.60 -6.98
N GLU A 129 15.56 25.28 -7.96
CA GLU A 129 16.11 26.51 -8.52
C GLU A 129 16.12 27.65 -7.50
N ALA A 130 15.12 27.71 -6.62
CA ALA A 130 15.03 28.73 -5.56
C ALA A 130 15.98 28.48 -4.36
N ARG A 131 16.75 27.38 -4.34
CA ARG A 131 17.67 27.07 -3.24
C ARG A 131 18.89 27.97 -3.24
N GLN A 132 19.35 28.26 -2.02
CA GLN A 132 20.67 28.86 -1.84
C GLN A 132 21.78 27.83 -2.10
N GLU A 133 22.95 28.33 -2.48
CA GLU A 133 24.12 27.48 -2.68
C GLU A 133 24.44 26.67 -1.40
N GLY A 134 24.59 25.37 -1.54
CA GLY A 134 24.86 24.44 -0.42
C GLY A 134 23.61 23.89 0.29
N ASP A 135 22.39 24.35 -0.02
CA ASP A 135 21.16 23.75 0.54
C ASP A 135 20.86 22.39 -0.07
N THR A 136 21.05 21.33 0.72
CA THR A 136 20.74 19.92 0.38
C THR A 136 19.46 19.42 1.05
N SER A 137 18.65 20.29 1.63
CA SER A 137 17.42 19.92 2.31
C SER A 137 16.47 19.14 1.41
N ARG A 138 15.67 18.26 2.01
CA ARG A 138 14.70 17.47 1.25
C ARG A 138 13.52 18.35 0.82
N ILE A 139 13.13 18.26 -0.45
CA ILE A 139 11.87 18.83 -0.94
C ILE A 139 10.73 17.92 -0.50
N ASP A 140 9.82 18.43 0.28
CA ASP A 140 8.67 17.70 0.78
C ASP A 140 7.44 17.98 -0.10
N ILE A 141 7.19 17.10 -1.05
CA ILE A 141 6.04 17.18 -1.96
C ILE A 141 4.73 17.04 -1.20
N SER A 142 4.70 16.21 -0.14
CA SER A 142 3.48 15.87 0.59
C SER A 142 2.83 17.05 1.31
N LYS A 143 3.58 18.13 1.53
CA LYS A 143 3.03 19.38 2.09
C LYS A 143 2.11 20.14 1.14
N HIS A 144 2.23 19.89 -0.16
CA HIS A 144 1.53 20.63 -1.21
C HIS A 144 0.62 19.76 -2.05
N PHE A 145 0.92 18.45 -2.12
CA PHE A 145 0.19 17.49 -2.96
C PHE A 145 -0.10 16.22 -2.19
N ASN A 146 -1.35 15.79 -2.19
CA ASN A 146 -1.73 14.48 -1.65
C ASN A 146 -1.62 13.42 -2.76
N THR A 147 -0.37 13.19 -3.20
CA THR A 147 -0.05 12.31 -4.32
C THR A 147 0.77 11.13 -3.83
N ASN A 148 0.31 9.91 -4.16
CA ASN A 148 0.98 8.67 -3.80
C ASN A 148 1.28 7.84 -5.04
N LEU A 149 2.26 6.95 -4.90
CA LEU A 149 2.52 5.85 -5.81
C LEU A 149 2.24 4.54 -5.09
N ILE A 150 1.33 3.73 -5.64
CA ILE A 150 0.97 2.42 -5.13
C ILE A 150 1.65 1.37 -6.00
N VAL A 151 2.24 0.36 -5.37
CA VAL A 151 2.94 -0.73 -6.03
C VAL A 151 2.31 -2.06 -5.64
N TYR A 152 2.02 -2.87 -6.66
CA TYR A 152 1.55 -4.25 -6.52
C TYR A 152 2.52 -5.20 -7.20
N GLY A 153 2.72 -6.38 -6.63
CA GLY A 153 3.21 -7.55 -7.33
C GLY A 153 2.06 -8.27 -8.04
N THR A 154 2.39 -9.16 -8.96
CA THR A 154 1.43 -10.01 -9.66
C THR A 154 1.75 -11.49 -9.47
N SER A 155 0.95 -12.37 -10.06
CA SER A 155 1.26 -13.81 -10.15
C SER A 155 2.46 -14.10 -11.06
N GLU A 156 2.81 -13.19 -11.96
CA GLU A 156 4.05 -13.27 -12.75
C GLU A 156 5.24 -12.80 -11.90
N PRO A 157 6.27 -13.62 -11.68
CA PRO A 157 7.34 -13.33 -10.71
C PRO A 157 8.14 -12.06 -10.97
N ASP A 158 8.19 -11.57 -12.19
CA ASP A 158 8.97 -10.42 -12.60
C ASP A 158 8.12 -9.19 -12.97
N LEU A 159 6.77 -9.27 -12.85
CA LEU A 159 5.87 -8.19 -13.23
C LEU A 159 5.29 -7.49 -12.00
N PHE A 160 5.47 -6.17 -11.96
CA PHE A 160 4.91 -5.27 -10.96
C PHE A 160 4.00 -4.23 -11.62
N ILE A 161 2.96 -3.83 -10.92
CA ILE A 161 2.03 -2.79 -11.38
C ILE A 161 2.20 -1.57 -10.49
N TRP A 162 2.40 -0.41 -11.11
CA TRP A 162 2.46 0.88 -10.44
C TRP A 162 1.23 1.69 -10.77
N GLU A 163 0.54 2.18 -9.75
CA GLU A 163 -0.65 3.01 -9.91
C GLU A 163 -0.45 4.37 -9.22
N PRO A 164 -0.69 5.50 -9.93
CA PRO A 164 -0.71 6.81 -9.31
C PRO A 164 -2.02 7.01 -8.54
N GLU A 165 -1.92 7.64 -7.37
CA GLU A 165 -3.06 8.12 -6.60
C GLU A 165 -2.90 9.62 -6.39
N PHE A 166 -3.78 10.42 -7.00
CA PHE A 166 -3.66 11.89 -7.05
C PHE A 166 -4.56 12.64 -6.06
N GLU A 167 -5.54 12.01 -5.44
CA GLU A 167 -6.58 12.76 -4.76
C GLU A 167 -7.02 12.19 -3.43
N SER A 168 -7.29 13.14 -2.52
CA SER A 168 -8.29 12.98 -1.47
C SER A 168 -9.66 12.58 -2.06
N LEU A 169 -10.47 11.95 -1.27
CA LEU A 169 -11.88 11.68 -1.56
C LEU A 169 -12.62 12.97 -1.94
N SER A 170 -13.65 12.88 -2.77
CA SER A 170 -14.56 14.02 -2.90
C SER A 170 -15.25 14.27 -1.55
N LYS A 171 -15.63 15.52 -1.27
CA LYS A 171 -16.28 15.87 0.00
C LYS A 171 -17.55 15.06 0.23
N GLU A 172 -18.28 14.75 -0.83
CA GLU A 172 -19.48 13.96 -0.82
C GLU A 172 -19.21 12.51 -0.42
N LEU A 173 -18.22 11.87 -1.05
CA LEU A 173 -17.83 10.50 -0.75
C LEU A 173 -17.18 10.38 0.64
N GLU A 174 -16.39 11.39 1.04
CA GLU A 174 -15.86 11.49 2.40
C GLU A 174 -16.98 11.57 3.44
N ALA A 175 -18.00 12.40 3.21
CA ALA A 175 -19.15 12.51 4.09
C ALA A 175 -19.97 11.21 4.16
N GLU A 176 -20.12 10.52 3.03
CA GLU A 176 -20.81 9.23 2.97
C GLU A 176 -20.05 8.16 3.78
N ILE A 177 -18.74 8.04 3.60
CA ILE A 177 -17.91 7.08 4.36
C ILE A 177 -17.98 7.38 5.87
N LYS A 178 -17.88 8.66 6.26
CA LYS A 178 -17.96 9.07 7.67
C LYS A 178 -19.33 8.81 8.35
N GLN A 179 -20.38 8.54 7.57
CA GLN A 179 -21.68 8.13 8.10
C GLN A 179 -21.82 6.61 8.29
N MET A 180 -20.88 5.83 7.76
CA MET A 180 -20.87 4.37 7.95
C MET A 180 -20.26 4.02 9.31
N THR A 181 -20.68 2.88 9.86
CA THR A 181 -19.89 2.20 10.90
C THR A 181 -18.70 1.50 10.26
N GLU A 182 -17.66 1.21 11.05
CA GLU A 182 -16.50 0.46 10.54
C GLU A 182 -16.90 -0.93 10.05
N GLU A 183 -17.82 -1.61 10.76
CA GLU A 183 -18.36 -2.91 10.37
C GLU A 183 -19.11 -2.84 9.02
N GLU A 184 -19.89 -1.79 8.80
CA GLU A 184 -20.52 -1.55 7.49
C GLU A 184 -19.47 -1.30 6.41
N PHE A 185 -18.44 -0.49 6.70
CA PHE A 185 -17.36 -0.23 5.76
C PHE A 185 -16.60 -1.51 5.40
N GLU A 186 -16.28 -2.37 6.36
CA GLU A 186 -15.58 -3.64 6.16
C GLU A 186 -16.42 -4.67 5.37
N THR A 187 -17.74 -4.66 5.48
CA THR A 187 -18.62 -5.66 4.88
C THR A 187 -19.23 -5.24 3.54
N VAL A 188 -19.41 -3.95 3.30
CA VAL A 188 -20.09 -3.45 2.09
C VAL A 188 -19.11 -3.39 0.90
N ILE A 189 -19.30 -4.28 -0.06
CA ILE A 189 -18.51 -4.31 -1.31
C ILE A 189 -18.97 -3.21 -2.28
N VAL A 190 -20.26 -2.91 -2.31
CA VAL A 190 -20.85 -1.84 -3.13
C VAL A 190 -22.07 -1.27 -2.41
N ARG A 191 -21.99 -0.04 -1.92
CA ARG A 191 -23.20 0.68 -1.53
C ARG A 191 -23.83 1.31 -2.77
N THR A 192 -25.07 0.98 -3.03
CA THR A 192 -25.85 1.59 -4.11
C THR A 192 -26.58 2.80 -3.57
N ASP A 193 -25.90 3.94 -3.40
CA ASP A 193 -26.61 5.20 -3.37
C ASP A 193 -27.17 5.45 -4.79
N PRO A 194 -28.50 5.53 -4.97
CA PRO A 194 -29.10 5.80 -6.26
C PRO A 194 -28.66 7.13 -6.87
N HIS A 195 -28.23 8.08 -6.04
CA HIS A 195 -27.82 9.43 -6.45
C HIS A 195 -26.33 9.58 -6.70
N ALA A 196 -25.48 8.62 -6.25
CA ALA A 196 -24.05 8.68 -6.47
C ALA A 196 -23.67 8.48 -7.94
N THR A 197 -22.76 9.28 -8.43
CA THR A 197 -22.25 9.18 -9.81
C THR A 197 -21.46 7.88 -10.03
N ILE A 198 -21.34 7.44 -11.29
CA ILE A 198 -20.54 6.26 -11.65
C ILE A 198 -19.08 6.43 -11.18
N LYS A 199 -18.52 7.66 -11.25
CA LYS A 199 -17.15 7.95 -10.80
C LYS A 199 -16.97 7.75 -9.29
N GLU A 200 -17.92 8.18 -8.49
CA GLU A 200 -17.90 8.01 -7.03
C GLU A 200 -18.00 6.53 -6.64
N LYS A 201 -18.91 5.79 -7.27
CA LYS A 201 -19.02 4.34 -7.09
C LYS A 201 -17.72 3.62 -7.43
N GLN A 202 -17.08 3.98 -8.55
CA GLN A 202 -15.79 3.43 -8.94
C GLN A 202 -14.68 3.79 -7.95
N LYS A 203 -14.68 5.01 -7.41
CA LYS A 203 -13.69 5.47 -6.44
C LYS A 203 -13.84 4.71 -5.11
N PHE A 204 -15.07 4.53 -4.63
CA PHE A 204 -15.36 3.73 -3.43
C PHE A 204 -14.89 2.28 -3.58
N VAL A 205 -15.20 1.64 -4.71
CA VAL A 205 -14.73 0.27 -5.00
C VAL A 205 -13.21 0.18 -5.00
N LYS A 206 -12.51 1.16 -5.58
CA LYS A 206 -11.04 1.21 -5.56
C LYS A 206 -10.47 1.31 -4.15
N ILE A 207 -11.07 2.15 -3.30
CA ILE A 207 -10.64 2.29 -1.90
C ILE A 207 -10.78 0.96 -1.17
N ARG A 208 -11.93 0.29 -1.31
CA ARG A 208 -12.17 -1.01 -0.70
C ARG A 208 -11.23 -2.10 -1.22
N GLN A 209 -10.93 -2.10 -2.52
CA GLN A 209 -9.97 -3.04 -3.10
C GLN A 209 -8.56 -2.79 -2.58
N LEU A 210 -8.14 -1.53 -2.45
CA LEU A 210 -6.85 -1.18 -1.88
C LEU A 210 -6.76 -1.63 -0.42
N ASP A 211 -7.76 -1.29 0.39
CA ASP A 211 -7.85 -1.66 1.80
C ASP A 211 -7.76 -3.19 1.98
N ALA A 212 -8.58 -3.95 1.27
CA ALA A 212 -8.53 -5.41 1.30
C ALA A 212 -7.16 -5.96 0.88
N SER A 213 -6.52 -5.37 -0.14
CA SER A 213 -5.19 -5.81 -0.62
C SER A 213 -4.08 -5.51 0.39
N ILE A 214 -4.16 -4.39 1.13
CA ILE A 214 -3.25 -4.06 2.22
C ILE A 214 -3.40 -5.09 3.34
N GLY A 215 -4.62 -5.34 3.79
CA GLY A 215 -4.93 -6.33 4.81
C GLY A 215 -4.40 -7.71 4.46
N ASP A 216 -4.65 -8.18 3.23
CA ASP A 216 -4.18 -9.49 2.76
C ASP A 216 -2.64 -9.59 2.70
N SER A 217 -1.96 -8.51 2.34
CA SER A 217 -0.49 -8.48 2.32
C SER A 217 0.09 -8.48 3.73
N LEU A 218 -0.50 -7.74 4.66
CA LEU A 218 -0.10 -7.77 6.07
C LEU A 218 -0.36 -9.14 6.70
N LYS A 219 -1.47 -9.81 6.43
CA LYS A 219 -1.72 -11.20 6.87
C LYS A 219 -0.58 -12.13 6.45
N ARG A 220 -0.09 -12.01 5.20
CA ARG A 220 1.08 -12.79 4.71
C ARG A 220 2.37 -12.41 5.43
N VAL A 221 2.64 -11.11 5.62
CA VAL A 221 3.82 -10.61 6.35
C VAL A 221 3.90 -11.18 7.76
N TYR A 222 2.75 -11.35 8.42
CA TYR A 222 2.66 -11.93 9.76
C TYR A 222 2.49 -13.46 9.76
N GLY A 223 2.53 -14.12 8.60
CA GLY A 223 2.32 -15.58 8.51
C GLY A 223 0.98 -16.01 9.07
N TYR A 224 -0.06 -15.18 8.89
CA TYR A 224 -1.40 -15.38 9.42
C TYR A 224 -1.47 -15.54 10.94
N CYS A 225 -0.51 -14.94 11.66
CA CYS A 225 -0.51 -14.89 13.11
C CYS A 225 -1.19 -13.61 13.61
N CYS A 226 -1.96 -13.74 14.70
CA CYS A 226 -2.53 -12.61 15.42
C CYS A 226 -1.42 -11.80 16.10
N GLN A 227 -1.36 -10.48 15.88
CA GLN A 227 -0.33 -9.62 16.48
C GLN A 227 -0.43 -9.54 18.01
N MET A 228 -1.62 -9.74 18.60
CA MET A 228 -1.82 -9.72 20.05
C MET A 228 -1.41 -11.03 20.71
N THR A 229 -1.74 -12.20 20.12
CA THR A 229 -1.44 -13.50 20.74
C THR A 229 -0.14 -14.13 20.24
N GLY A 230 0.32 -13.75 19.03
CA GLY A 230 1.44 -14.41 18.36
C GLY A 230 1.08 -15.76 17.73
N GLU A 231 -0.17 -16.17 17.81
CA GLU A 231 -0.63 -17.50 17.35
C GLU A 231 -1.15 -17.45 15.92
N HIS A 232 -0.85 -18.49 15.14
CA HIS A 232 -1.48 -18.71 13.84
C HIS A 232 -2.91 -19.22 14.06
N ILE A 233 -3.89 -18.43 13.64
CA ILE A 233 -5.30 -18.75 13.89
C ILE A 233 -5.83 -19.63 12.77
N GLY A 234 -6.25 -20.84 13.13
CA GLY A 234 -6.84 -21.81 12.19
C GLY A 234 -5.86 -22.83 11.61
N GLU A 235 -4.57 -22.80 11.96
CA GLU A 235 -3.53 -23.70 11.46
C GLU A 235 -3.92 -25.18 11.58
N GLN A 236 -4.41 -25.58 12.74
CA GLN A 236 -4.83 -26.97 12.99
C GLN A 236 -5.98 -27.46 12.08
N TYR A 237 -6.70 -26.53 11.43
CA TYR A 237 -7.78 -26.82 10.49
C TYR A 237 -7.35 -26.64 9.04
N GLY A 238 -6.09 -26.28 8.79
CA GLY A 238 -5.57 -25.98 7.45
C GLY A 238 -6.14 -24.70 6.85
N ILE A 239 -6.59 -23.76 7.68
CA ILE A 239 -7.14 -22.46 7.25
C ILE A 239 -6.41 -21.30 7.89
N ASN A 240 -6.56 -20.12 7.29
CA ASN A 240 -6.06 -18.85 7.80
C ASN A 240 -7.26 -18.00 8.25
N ALA A 241 -7.40 -17.74 9.55
CA ALA A 241 -8.58 -17.10 10.13
C ALA A 241 -8.25 -15.82 10.88
N VAL A 242 -7.26 -15.05 10.41
CA VAL A 242 -6.98 -13.70 10.93
C VAL A 242 -7.68 -12.64 10.11
N GLU A 243 -7.97 -11.52 10.75
CA GLU A 243 -8.68 -10.37 10.20
C GLU A 243 -7.79 -9.13 10.26
N ALA A 244 -7.91 -8.23 9.27
CA ALA A 244 -7.29 -6.91 9.30
C ALA A 244 -8.21 -5.96 10.04
N HIS A 245 -7.64 -5.13 10.92
CA HIS A 245 -8.36 -4.19 11.76
C HIS A 245 -7.71 -2.81 11.68
N HIS A 246 -8.48 -1.76 11.43
CA HIS A 246 -8.00 -0.40 11.53
C HIS A 246 -7.87 0.01 13.00
N ILE A 247 -6.64 0.34 13.42
CA ILE A 247 -6.35 0.83 14.79
C ILE A 247 -7.18 2.08 15.09
N ARG A 248 -7.27 2.97 14.10
CA ARG A 248 -8.16 4.10 14.09
C ARG A 248 -9.15 3.90 12.96
N PRO A 249 -10.46 3.84 13.26
CA PRO A 249 -11.48 3.50 12.26
C PRO A 249 -11.28 4.25 10.93
N PHE A 250 -11.37 3.53 9.82
CA PHE A 250 -11.22 4.16 8.50
C PHE A 250 -12.32 5.19 8.27
N THR A 251 -13.54 4.92 8.74
CA THR A 251 -14.69 5.82 8.65
C THR A 251 -14.46 7.16 9.34
N GLU A 252 -13.59 7.22 10.34
CA GLU A 252 -13.23 8.45 11.04
C GLU A 252 -11.97 9.12 10.44
N SER A 253 -10.96 8.30 10.10
CA SER A 253 -9.62 8.79 9.76
C SER A 253 -9.40 8.96 8.26
N LEU A 254 -10.11 8.17 7.44
CA LEU A 254 -9.86 7.97 6.01
C LEU A 254 -8.42 7.51 5.70
N ASP A 255 -7.78 6.88 6.70
CA ASP A 255 -6.38 6.49 6.67
C ASP A 255 -6.25 4.98 6.50
N ASN A 256 -5.89 4.54 5.29
CA ASN A 256 -5.54 3.18 4.96
C ASN A 256 -4.01 2.97 4.81
N ASP A 257 -3.20 3.77 5.52
CA ASP A 257 -1.77 3.49 5.64
C ASP A 257 -1.57 2.17 6.39
N THR A 258 -0.56 1.43 5.99
CA THR A 258 -0.23 0.14 6.64
C THR A 258 -0.03 0.28 8.14
N SER A 259 0.51 1.41 8.61
CA SER A 259 0.71 1.69 10.04
C SER A 259 -0.60 1.85 10.81
N ASN A 260 -1.73 2.03 10.14
CA ASN A 260 -3.06 2.08 10.75
C ASN A 260 -3.79 0.74 10.76
N ILE A 261 -3.18 -0.34 10.27
CA ILE A 261 -3.81 -1.65 10.15
C ILE A 261 -3.08 -2.65 11.05
N MET A 262 -3.83 -3.46 11.80
CA MET A 262 -3.34 -4.53 12.67
C MET A 262 -3.98 -5.86 12.27
N ILE A 263 -3.23 -6.96 12.38
CA ILE A 263 -3.75 -8.31 12.09
C ILE A 263 -4.13 -8.97 13.41
N LEU A 264 -5.40 -9.27 13.56
CA LEU A 264 -5.99 -9.78 14.79
C LEU A 264 -6.67 -11.15 14.57
N SER A 265 -6.82 -11.94 15.62
CA SER A 265 -7.76 -13.04 15.63
C SER A 265 -9.20 -12.52 15.61
N PRO A 266 -10.19 -13.29 15.13
CA PRO A 266 -11.59 -12.87 15.13
C PRO A 266 -12.11 -12.48 16.52
N ASN A 267 -11.61 -13.13 17.56
CA ASN A 267 -11.97 -12.80 18.95
C ASN A 267 -11.43 -11.43 19.37
N TYR A 268 -10.13 -11.17 19.13
CA TYR A 268 -9.55 -9.85 19.41
C TYR A 268 -10.18 -8.75 18.58
N HIS A 269 -10.45 -9.00 17.31
CA HIS A 269 -11.11 -8.05 16.42
C HIS A 269 -12.47 -7.61 17.01
N ARG A 270 -13.30 -8.56 17.44
CA ARG A 270 -14.57 -8.28 18.12
C ARG A 270 -14.43 -7.56 19.46
N ILE A 271 -13.40 -7.92 20.25
CA ILE A 271 -13.12 -7.27 21.53
C ILE A 271 -12.77 -5.81 21.31
N VAL A 272 -11.87 -5.52 20.37
CA VAL A 272 -11.41 -4.16 20.08
C VAL A 272 -12.59 -3.30 19.58
N HIS A 273 -13.41 -3.81 18.65
CA HIS A 273 -14.61 -3.09 18.19
C HIS A 273 -15.61 -2.80 19.31
N LYS A 274 -15.83 -3.76 20.23
CA LYS A 274 -16.82 -3.58 21.31
C LYS A 274 -16.31 -2.74 22.46
N ALA A 275 -15.05 -2.91 22.83
CA ALA A 275 -14.46 -2.23 23.97
C ALA A 275 -13.86 -0.86 23.63
N ASN A 276 -13.60 -0.61 22.36
CA ASN A 276 -13.01 0.61 21.81
C ASN A 276 -11.81 1.12 22.65
N PRO A 277 -10.76 0.31 22.86
CA PRO A 277 -9.62 0.68 23.68
C PRO A 277 -8.77 1.73 22.95
N HIS A 278 -8.08 2.56 23.73
CA HIS A 278 -7.07 3.45 23.18
C HIS A 278 -5.83 2.66 22.76
N PHE A 279 -5.32 2.85 21.54
CA PHE A 279 -4.05 2.28 21.12
C PHE A 279 -2.90 3.25 21.36
N ASN A 280 -2.01 2.90 22.28
CA ASN A 280 -0.82 3.66 22.58
C ASN A 280 0.33 3.26 21.64
N ARG A 281 0.65 4.08 20.66
CA ARG A 281 1.70 3.81 19.67
C ARG A 281 3.12 3.80 20.25
N LYS A 282 3.37 4.47 21.38
CA LYS A 282 4.70 4.48 22.01
C LYS A 282 5.00 3.17 22.74
N THR A 283 3.99 2.60 23.38
CA THR A 283 4.11 1.35 24.15
C THR A 283 3.68 0.13 23.35
N LEU A 284 3.10 0.34 22.17
CA LEU A 284 2.48 -0.68 21.32
C LEU A 284 1.50 -1.54 22.12
N SER A 285 0.51 -0.90 22.73
CA SER A 285 -0.46 -1.57 23.59
C SER A 285 -1.86 -0.99 23.43
N PHE A 286 -2.87 -1.84 23.62
CA PHE A 286 -4.24 -1.41 23.86
C PHE A 286 -4.47 -1.11 25.34
N GLU A 287 -5.05 0.05 25.62
CA GLU A 287 -5.42 0.54 26.94
C GLU A 287 -6.95 0.54 27.05
N PHE A 288 -7.50 -0.39 27.83
CA PHE A 288 -8.94 -0.57 28.00
C PHE A 288 -9.47 0.30 29.12
N SER A 289 -10.77 0.68 29.05
CA SER A 289 -11.44 1.55 30.02
C SER A 289 -11.48 0.98 31.45
N ASN A 290 -11.36 -0.34 31.60
CA ASN A 290 -11.28 -1.03 32.90
C ASN A 290 -9.87 -1.06 33.52
N GLY A 291 -8.88 -0.39 32.89
CA GLY A 291 -7.50 -0.36 33.35
C GLY A 291 -6.62 -1.51 32.84
N LEU A 292 -7.18 -2.46 32.08
CA LEU A 292 -6.39 -3.52 31.45
C LEU A 292 -5.50 -2.91 30.36
N ILE A 293 -4.22 -3.32 30.31
CA ILE A 293 -3.25 -2.94 29.28
C ILE A 293 -2.71 -4.21 28.64
N GLU A 294 -2.88 -4.34 27.33
CA GLU A 294 -2.40 -5.49 26.57
C GLU A 294 -1.42 -5.07 25.49
N LYS A 295 -0.20 -5.60 25.54
CA LYS A 295 0.88 -5.29 24.60
C LYS A 295 0.79 -6.15 23.35
N VAL A 296 1.11 -5.54 22.22
CA VAL A 296 1.33 -6.24 20.95
C VAL A 296 2.53 -7.17 21.08
N LYS A 297 2.37 -8.45 20.74
CA LYS A 297 3.46 -9.44 20.76
C LYS A 297 4.28 -9.46 19.48
N LEU A 298 3.62 -9.29 18.35
CA LEU A 298 4.28 -9.27 17.03
C LEU A 298 4.20 -7.88 16.41
N ASN A 299 5.35 -7.27 16.18
CA ASN A 299 5.42 -6.00 15.46
C ASN A 299 6.51 -6.03 14.38
N ARG A 300 6.14 -5.67 13.15
CA ARG A 300 7.04 -5.50 12.01
C ARG A 300 6.86 -4.16 11.28
N HIS A 301 5.74 -3.43 11.54
CA HIS A 301 5.38 -2.26 10.71
C HIS A 301 4.69 -1.10 11.47
N LEU A 302 4.24 -1.31 12.70
CA LEU A 302 3.59 -0.29 13.54
C LEU A 302 4.59 0.71 14.12
#